data_5404daf49f94a710f866de6fd5d44e2c
#
_entry.id   5404daf49f94a710f866de6fd5d44e2c
#
_cell.length_a   1.000
_cell.length_b   1.000
_cell.length_c   1.000
_cell.angle_alpha   90.00
_cell.angle_beta   90.00
_cell.angle_gamma   90.00
#
_symmetry.space_group_name_H-M   'P 1'
#
loop_
_entity.id
_entity.type
_entity.pdbx_description
1 polymer ?
#
loop_
_entity_poly.entity_id
_entity_poly.type
_entity_poly.pdbx_seq_one_letter_code
_entity_poly.pdbx_strand_id
1 'polypeptide(L)'
;MADAVAEWLTPSRGDHHTLLITHNFVISWFVREVFGAPAWRWMGLNQANCGLTIIRVRSAKPPVLLTYNDLGHLPVELRTGLPEAQYI
;
A
#
# COMPACT_ATOMS: atom_id res chain seq x y z
N MET A 1 -10.89 -9.85 -2.11
CA MET A 1 -9.86 -8.87 -1.73
C MET A 1 -9.16 -9.24 -0.43
N ALA A 2 -9.91 -9.52 0.65
CA ALA A 2 -9.29 -9.86 1.93
C ALA A 2 -8.38 -11.09 1.88
N ASP A 3 -8.78 -12.13 1.15
CA ASP A 3 -7.97 -13.35 1.02
C ASP A 3 -6.65 -13.07 0.28
N ALA A 4 -6.69 -12.27 -0.78
CA ALA A 4 -5.50 -11.90 -1.52
C ALA A 4 -4.54 -11.08 -0.66
N VAL A 5 -5.07 -10.13 0.13
CA VAL A 5 -4.26 -9.32 1.04
C VAL A 5 -3.61 -10.21 2.09
N ALA A 6 -4.37 -11.13 2.68
CA ALA A 6 -3.83 -12.05 3.69
C ALA A 6 -2.70 -12.91 3.11
N GLU A 7 -2.85 -13.39 1.88
CA GLU A 7 -1.83 -14.17 1.20
C GLU A 7 -0.52 -13.39 1.06
N TRP A 8 -0.59 -12.16 0.55
CA TRP A 8 0.60 -11.36 0.32
C TRP A 8 1.24 -10.82 1.60
N LEU A 9 0.46 -10.68 2.68
CA LEU A 9 0.96 -10.22 3.97
C LEU A 9 1.43 -11.37 4.88
N THR A 10 1.46 -12.60 4.36
CA THR A 10 1.97 -13.75 5.12
C THR A 10 3.49 -13.79 5.00
N PRO A 11 4.23 -13.89 6.13
CA PRO A 11 5.68 -14.00 6.08
C PRO A 11 6.12 -15.24 5.31
N SER A 12 7.16 -15.11 4.52
CA SER A 12 7.80 -16.22 3.82
C SER A 12 9.17 -16.50 4.41
N ARG A 13 9.74 -17.66 4.06
CA ARG A 13 11.08 -17.99 4.51
C ARG A 13 12.11 -17.18 3.74
N GLY A 14 13.10 -16.64 4.46
CA GLY A 14 14.18 -15.86 3.89
C GLY A 14 13.74 -14.47 3.44
N ASP A 15 14.64 -13.80 2.74
CA ASP A 15 14.41 -12.46 2.24
C ASP A 15 13.78 -12.52 0.87
N HIS A 16 12.53 -12.16 0.78
CA HIS A 16 11.80 -12.11 -0.48
C HIS A 16 11.26 -10.70 -0.71
N HIS A 17 11.38 -10.25 -1.95
CA HIS A 17 10.84 -8.98 -2.39
C HIS A 17 9.81 -9.23 -3.48
N THR A 18 8.59 -8.78 -3.27
CA THR A 18 7.53 -8.89 -4.24
C THR A 18 7.08 -7.51 -4.68
N LEU A 19 7.05 -7.28 -5.99
CA LEU A 19 6.55 -6.03 -6.55
C LEU A 19 5.15 -6.26 -7.08
N LEU A 20 4.18 -5.51 -6.55
CA LEU A 20 2.80 -5.53 -7.03
C LEU A 20 2.51 -4.21 -7.73
N ILE A 21 2.15 -4.29 -8.99
CA ILE A 21 1.71 -3.12 -9.77
C ILE A 21 0.19 -3.18 -9.82
N THR A 22 -0.46 -2.23 -9.18
CA THR A 22 -1.90 -2.29 -8.99
C THR A 22 -2.53 -0.89 -8.95
N HIS A 23 -3.66 -0.74 -8.27
CA HIS A 23 -4.49 0.45 -8.29
C HIS A 23 -4.71 1.02 -6.89
N ASN A 24 -5.16 2.26 -6.81
CA ASN A 24 -5.40 2.98 -5.57
C ASN A 24 -6.21 2.16 -4.54
N PHE A 25 -7.34 1.60 -4.95
CA PHE A 25 -8.19 0.82 -4.04
C PHE A 25 -7.43 -0.34 -3.41
N VAL A 26 -6.69 -1.09 -4.21
CA VAL A 26 -5.96 -2.27 -3.73
C VAL A 26 -4.86 -1.88 -2.76
N ILE A 27 -4.10 -0.83 -3.07
CA ILE A 27 -3.04 -0.33 -2.18
C ILE A 27 -3.65 0.14 -0.86
N SER A 28 -4.75 0.88 -0.92
CA SER A 28 -5.46 1.34 0.28
C SER A 28 -5.91 0.17 1.15
N TRP A 29 -6.36 -0.91 0.54
CA TRP A 29 -6.78 -2.11 1.26
C TRP A 29 -5.60 -2.76 1.99
N PHE A 30 -4.42 -2.85 1.34
CA PHE A 30 -3.20 -3.36 1.96
C PHE A 30 -2.78 -2.50 3.16
N VAL A 31 -2.75 -1.18 2.99
CA VAL A 31 -2.35 -0.27 4.06
C VAL A 31 -3.32 -0.36 5.24
N ARG A 32 -4.61 -0.41 4.97
CA ARG A 32 -5.62 -0.62 6.01
C ARG A 32 -5.32 -1.89 6.82
N GLU A 33 -4.99 -2.99 6.14
CA GLU A 33 -4.71 -4.27 6.79
C GLU A 33 -3.47 -4.18 7.67
N VAL A 34 -2.44 -3.47 7.24
CA VAL A 34 -1.21 -3.28 8.02
C VAL A 34 -1.51 -2.68 9.38
N PHE A 35 -2.45 -1.74 9.44
CA PHE A 35 -2.81 -1.08 10.70
C PHE A 35 -3.95 -1.77 11.44
N GLY A 36 -4.48 -2.88 10.93
CA GLY A 36 -5.62 -3.55 11.54
C GLY A 36 -6.87 -2.69 11.60
N ALA A 37 -7.00 -1.74 10.69
CA ALA A 37 -8.15 -0.84 10.64
C ALA A 37 -9.40 -1.57 10.13
N PRO A 38 -10.61 -1.09 10.47
CA PRO A 38 -11.84 -1.67 9.93
C PRO A 38 -11.84 -1.69 8.40
N ALA A 39 -12.57 -2.64 7.81
CA ALA A 39 -12.58 -2.84 6.36
C ALA A 39 -12.93 -1.56 5.58
N TRP A 40 -13.86 -0.75 6.08
CA TRP A 40 -14.29 0.47 5.39
C TRP A 40 -13.22 1.57 5.38
N ARG A 41 -12.16 1.44 6.19
CA ARG A 41 -11.10 2.47 6.27
C ARG A 41 -10.10 2.42 5.12
N TRP A 42 -10.36 1.63 4.09
CA TRP A 42 -9.66 1.83 2.83
C TRP A 42 -9.96 3.24 2.26
N MET A 43 -11.13 3.79 2.61
CA MET A 43 -11.43 5.18 2.31
C MET A 43 -10.54 6.10 3.11
N GLY A 44 -10.12 7.19 2.51
CA GLY A 44 -9.21 8.14 3.14
C GLY A 44 -7.74 7.84 2.88
N LEU A 45 -7.44 6.71 2.23
CA LEU A 45 -6.09 6.36 1.79
C LEU A 45 -6.03 6.51 0.28
N ASN A 46 -5.40 7.57 -0.19
CA ASN A 46 -5.31 7.87 -1.61
C ASN A 46 -3.83 7.93 -2.02
N GLN A 47 -3.55 7.46 -3.22
CA GLN A 47 -2.19 7.42 -3.73
C GLN A 47 -2.10 8.12 -5.08
N ALA A 48 -0.97 8.79 -5.33
CA ALA A 48 -0.66 9.35 -6.63
C ALA A 48 -0.28 8.26 -7.62
N ASN A 49 -0.39 8.55 -8.89
CA ASN A 49 0.09 7.64 -9.93
C ASN A 49 1.58 7.38 -9.77
N CYS A 50 1.98 6.12 -9.88
CA CYS A 50 3.38 5.68 -9.69
C CYS A 50 3.91 5.94 -8.28
N GLY A 51 3.05 6.18 -7.29
CA GLY A 51 3.45 6.26 -5.90
C GLY A 51 3.94 4.91 -5.40
N LEU A 52 5.05 4.90 -4.66
CA LEU A 52 5.64 3.70 -4.10
C LEU A 52 5.21 3.53 -2.65
N THR A 53 4.66 2.36 -2.34
CA THR A 53 4.31 1.98 -0.98
C THR A 53 5.03 0.69 -0.64
N ILE A 54 5.75 0.67 0.48
CA ILE A 54 6.55 -0.47 0.91
C ILE A 54 6.04 -0.98 2.24
N ILE A 55 5.71 -2.27 2.28
CA ILE A 55 5.27 -2.96 3.49
C ILE A 55 6.27 -4.08 3.77
N ARG A 56 6.74 -4.13 5.00
CA ARG A 56 7.61 -5.21 5.46
C ARG A 56 6.82 -6.19 6.31
N VAL A 57 6.84 -7.46 5.91
CA VAL A 57 6.15 -8.52 6.63
C VAL A 57 7.20 -9.35 7.36
N ARG A 58 6.98 -9.59 8.67
CA ARG A 58 7.91 -10.29 9.53
C ARG A 58 7.19 -11.38 10.31
N SER A 59 7.90 -12.48 10.60
CA SER A 59 7.37 -13.54 11.48
C SER A 59 7.22 -13.03 12.90
N ALA A 60 6.13 -13.40 13.57
CA ALA A 60 5.86 -13.12 14.98
C ALA A 60 5.84 -11.63 15.34
N LYS A 61 5.73 -10.74 14.35
CA LYS A 61 5.63 -9.30 14.55
C LYS A 61 4.60 -8.72 13.61
N PRO A 62 3.94 -7.63 13.98
CA PRO A 62 3.01 -6.97 13.05
C PRO A 62 3.75 -6.43 11.81
N PRO A 63 3.06 -6.38 10.67
CA PRO A 63 3.65 -5.78 9.47
C PRO A 63 3.95 -4.30 9.68
N VAL A 64 4.95 -3.81 8.97
CA VAL A 64 5.40 -2.42 9.08
C VAL A 64 5.21 -1.71 7.76
N LEU A 65 4.61 -0.53 7.80
CA LEU A 65 4.55 0.37 6.66
C LEU A 65 5.85 1.19 6.64
N LEU A 66 6.77 0.86 5.74
CA LEU A 66 8.06 1.55 5.65
C LEU A 66 7.95 2.86 4.87
N THR A 67 7.14 2.86 3.82
CA THR A 67 6.98 3.99 2.93
C THR A 67 5.57 3.98 2.39
N TYR A 68 4.95 5.15 2.32
CA TYR A 68 3.60 5.30 1.78
C TYR A 68 3.58 6.40 0.72
N ASN A 69 3.12 6.04 -0.50
CA ASN A 69 2.87 7.01 -1.57
C ASN A 69 4.10 7.89 -1.87
N ASP A 70 5.27 7.29 -1.88
CA ASP A 70 6.52 8.01 -2.15
C ASP A 70 6.63 8.33 -3.64
N LEU A 71 6.83 9.59 -3.96
CA LEU A 71 7.04 10.09 -5.32
C LEU A 71 8.47 10.58 -5.56
N GLY A 72 9.38 10.30 -4.63
CA GLY A 72 10.75 10.80 -4.69
C GLY A 72 11.53 10.39 -5.95
N HIS A 73 11.10 9.31 -6.61
CA HIS A 73 11.71 8.84 -7.86
C HIS A 73 11.20 9.57 -9.11
N LEU A 74 10.23 10.47 -8.96
CA LEU A 74 9.62 11.19 -10.09
C LEU A 74 9.94 12.68 -10.02
N PRO A 75 10.33 13.31 -11.14
CA PRO A 75 10.35 14.77 -11.22
C PRO A 75 8.98 15.35 -10.89
N VAL A 76 8.96 16.53 -10.28
CA VAL A 76 7.71 17.16 -9.82
C VAL A 76 6.69 17.29 -10.96
N GLU A 77 7.14 17.64 -12.15
CA GLU A 77 6.28 17.82 -13.32
C GLU A 77 5.64 16.53 -13.83
N LEU A 78 6.13 15.37 -13.39
CA LEU A 78 5.57 14.08 -13.77
C LEU A 78 4.69 13.46 -12.67
N ARG A 79 4.54 14.15 -11.55
CA ARG A 79 3.73 13.63 -10.44
C ARG A 79 2.26 13.93 -10.68
N THR A 80 1.47 12.88 -10.79
CA THR A 80 0.03 13.00 -11.00
C THR A 80 -0.70 12.15 -9.96
N GLY A 81 -1.92 12.54 -9.65
CA GLY A 81 -2.75 11.82 -8.70
C GLY A 81 -4.21 12.25 -8.83
N LEU A 82 -5.03 11.82 -7.89
CA LEU A 82 -6.43 12.22 -7.87
C LEU A 82 -6.53 13.68 -7.43
N PRO A 83 -7.34 14.51 -8.11
CA PRO A 83 -7.72 15.81 -7.57
C PRO A 83 -8.38 15.63 -6.21
N GLU A 84 -8.24 16.62 -5.34
CA GLU A 84 -8.81 16.55 -3.98
C GLU A 84 -10.30 16.22 -4.00
N ALA A 85 -11.04 16.74 -4.96
CA ALA A 85 -12.47 16.48 -5.10
C ALA A 85 -12.80 15.00 -5.40
N GLN A 86 -11.82 14.21 -5.79
CA GLN A 86 -11.98 12.78 -6.09
C GLN A 86 -11.39 11.88 -5.01
N TYR A 87 -10.95 12.44 -3.90
CA TYR A 87 -10.46 11.63 -2.78
C TYR A 87 -11.58 10.77 -2.22
N ILE A 88 -11.23 9.55 -1.91
CA ILE A 88 -12.15 8.56 -1.36
C ILE A 88 -12.03 8.50 0.16
#